data_fa457524b2be773baa551bf2bf2cfcad
#
_entry.id   fa457524b2be773baa551bf2bf2cfcad
#
_cell.length_a   1.000
_cell.length_b   1.000
_cell.length_c   1.000
_cell.angle_alpha   90.00
_cell.angle_beta   90.00
_cell.angle_gamma   90.00
#
_symmetry.space_group_name_H-M   'P 1'
#
loop_
_entity.id
_entity.type
_entity.pdbx_description
1 polymer ?
#
loop_
_entity_poly.entity_id
_entity_poly.type
_entity_poly.pdbx_seq_one_letter_code
_entity_poly.pdbx_strand_id
1 'polypeptide(L)'
;MFPSPHTPSLLRRPWAAEIALFTAALLVYQGSRALVIGDPTTAFRNANDVIGLEKATGLFVETDVQGFLMGHEALVSLLNQFYMSAHWIVTPLFFVWLYRRRHDAYPFVRNAFLAANAIALAVFMLFPVAPPRLAGARDGFVDTLHTVSGVDLHGGMLSGWFNPNAAVPSMHFGYSFLIGVVGIVLVRSWIARALFAAYPALVLITIVGTGNHFVLDAIAGGVVMGLGFAVVTAWSLVARRSGQVSTSPTPRHTGQVVATRMGPSPLRASTGVQMRRCPQQ
;
A
#
# COMPACT_ATOMS: atom_id res chain seq x y z
N MET A 1 4.39 -13.87 -5.77
CA MET A 1 5.22 -14.68 -4.86
C MET A 1 5.90 -13.71 -3.90
N PHE A 2 5.49 -13.69 -2.61
CA PHE A 2 6.12 -12.83 -1.61
C PHE A 2 7.56 -13.28 -1.37
N PRO A 3 8.51 -12.37 -1.14
CA PRO A 3 9.89 -12.74 -0.86
C PRO A 3 9.96 -13.67 0.35
N SER A 4 10.86 -14.68 0.28
CA SER A 4 11.03 -15.72 1.31
C SER A 4 11.33 -15.13 2.71
N PRO A 5 11.04 -15.88 3.82
CA PRO A 5 11.00 -15.39 5.20
C PRO A 5 12.33 -14.93 5.81
N HIS A 6 13.40 -14.80 5.05
CA HIS A 6 14.68 -14.26 5.49
C HIS A 6 14.81 -12.75 5.39
N THR A 7 13.66 -12.03 5.47
CA THR A 7 13.69 -10.58 5.64
C THR A 7 14.35 -10.27 7.00
N PRO A 8 15.38 -9.41 7.03
CA PRO A 8 16.08 -9.10 8.28
C PRO A 8 15.11 -8.66 9.36
N SER A 9 15.33 -9.08 10.60
CA SER A 9 14.55 -8.76 11.81
C SER A 9 14.34 -7.24 12.02
N LEU A 10 15.14 -6.40 11.36
CA LEU A 10 15.07 -4.94 11.35
C LEU A 10 13.75 -4.37 10.80
N LEU A 11 12.93 -5.15 10.09
CA LEU A 11 11.65 -4.70 9.56
C LEU A 11 10.45 -5.00 10.49
N ARG A 12 10.66 -5.74 11.59
CA ARG A 12 9.62 -6.03 12.58
C ARG A 12 9.61 -4.94 13.64
N ARG A 13 8.73 -4.00 13.50
CA ARG A 13 8.54 -2.94 14.49
C ARG A 13 7.48 -3.37 15.52
N PRO A 14 7.60 -2.94 16.81
CA PRO A 14 6.54 -3.11 17.77
C PRO A 14 5.28 -2.36 17.30
N TRP A 15 4.10 -2.83 17.70
CA TRP A 15 2.82 -2.25 17.28
C TRP A 15 2.72 -0.73 17.52
N ALA A 16 3.31 -0.22 18.61
CA ALA A 16 3.34 1.21 18.89
C ALA A 16 4.13 2.00 17.83
N ALA A 17 5.25 1.46 17.35
CA ALA A 17 6.03 2.08 16.29
C ALA A 17 5.29 2.05 14.93
N GLU A 18 4.48 1.02 14.68
CA GLU A 18 3.62 0.97 13.49
C GLU A 18 2.51 2.02 13.56
N ILE A 19 1.84 2.16 14.70
CA ILE A 19 0.85 3.24 14.89
C ILE A 19 1.50 4.61 14.70
N ALA A 20 2.66 4.85 15.32
CA ALA A 20 3.39 6.10 15.16
C ALA A 20 3.74 6.39 13.70
N LEU A 21 4.16 5.36 12.94
CA LEU A 21 4.47 5.49 11.52
C LEU A 21 3.23 5.87 10.69
N PHE A 22 2.10 5.19 10.88
CA PHE A 22 0.86 5.51 10.16
C PHE A 22 0.31 6.88 10.56
N THR A 23 0.39 7.23 11.86
CA THR A 23 0.00 8.57 12.33
C THR A 23 0.89 9.66 11.72
N ALA A 24 2.21 9.45 11.70
CA ALA A 24 3.13 10.39 11.06
C ALA A 24 2.84 10.54 9.56
N ALA A 25 2.60 9.43 8.84
CA ALA A 25 2.22 9.47 7.43
C ALA A 25 0.91 10.23 7.20
N LEU A 26 -0.10 10.02 8.07
CA LEU A 26 -1.36 10.75 8.02
C LEU A 26 -1.16 12.25 8.29
N LEU A 27 -0.35 12.62 9.28
CA LEU A 27 -0.05 14.03 9.60
C LEU A 27 0.70 14.71 8.46
N VAL A 28 1.66 14.02 7.83
CA VAL A 28 2.36 14.53 6.63
C VAL A 28 1.37 14.73 5.50
N TYR A 29 0.48 13.77 5.27
CA TYR A 29 -0.57 13.89 4.24
C TYR A 29 -1.50 15.08 4.53
N GLN A 30 -1.99 15.23 5.76
CA GLN A 30 -2.87 16.33 6.15
C GLN A 30 -2.15 17.70 6.11
N GLY A 31 -0.90 17.75 6.55
CA GLY A 31 -0.08 18.98 6.47
C GLY A 31 0.21 19.40 5.03
N SER A 32 0.49 18.43 4.15
CA SER A 32 0.73 18.69 2.72
C SER A 32 -0.51 19.23 1.99
N ARG A 33 -1.73 18.93 2.47
CA ARG A 33 -2.96 19.48 1.91
C ARG A 33 -2.97 21.01 1.89
N ALA A 34 -2.47 21.65 2.95
CA ALA A 34 -2.36 23.11 3.00
C ALA A 34 -1.45 23.66 1.89
N LEU A 35 -0.49 22.84 1.43
CA LEU A 35 0.43 23.15 0.34
C LEU A 35 -0.12 22.76 -1.04
N VAL A 36 -1.08 21.82 -1.07
CA VAL A 36 -1.68 21.19 -2.27
C VAL A 36 -3.02 21.82 -2.64
N ILE A 37 -3.47 22.89 -1.98
CA ILE A 37 -4.60 23.68 -2.45
C ILE A 37 -4.15 24.38 -3.75
N GLY A 38 -4.08 23.57 -4.82
CA GLY A 38 -3.85 24.06 -6.17
C GLY A 38 -4.96 25.05 -6.56
N ASP A 39 -4.66 25.92 -7.50
CA ASP A 39 -5.65 26.82 -8.07
C ASP A 39 -6.88 25.99 -8.53
N PRO A 40 -8.08 26.23 -7.97
CA PRO A 40 -9.30 25.52 -8.37
C PRO A 40 -9.50 25.55 -9.89
N THR A 41 -9.18 26.67 -10.56
CA THR A 41 -9.29 26.81 -12.01
C THR A 41 -8.47 25.76 -12.75
N THR A 42 -7.25 25.47 -12.28
CA THR A 42 -6.40 24.42 -12.84
C THR A 42 -7.00 23.03 -12.59
N ALA A 43 -7.56 22.76 -11.40
CA ALA A 43 -8.17 21.48 -11.10
C ALA A 43 -9.42 21.21 -11.97
N PHE A 44 -10.24 22.23 -12.22
CA PHE A 44 -11.40 22.14 -13.11
C PHE A 44 -10.99 21.96 -14.57
N ARG A 45 -9.94 22.66 -15.04
CA ARG A 45 -9.39 22.47 -16.38
C ARG A 45 -8.90 21.04 -16.59
N ASN A 46 -8.08 20.54 -15.67
CA ASN A 46 -7.56 19.17 -15.71
C ASN A 46 -8.71 18.13 -15.67
N ALA A 47 -9.79 18.38 -14.92
CA ALA A 47 -10.96 17.52 -14.94
C ALA A 47 -11.62 17.48 -16.31
N ASN A 48 -11.73 18.61 -17.02
CA ASN A 48 -12.25 18.64 -18.39
C ASN A 48 -11.33 17.88 -19.36
N ASP A 49 -10.00 17.92 -19.16
CA ASP A 49 -9.05 17.14 -19.95
C ASP A 49 -9.24 15.63 -19.71
N VAL A 50 -9.50 15.23 -18.46
CA VAL A 50 -9.82 13.82 -18.10
C VAL A 50 -11.13 13.39 -18.79
N ILE A 51 -12.21 14.20 -18.70
CA ILE A 51 -13.48 13.94 -19.40
C ILE A 51 -13.25 13.81 -20.92
N GLY A 52 -12.45 14.71 -21.51
CA GLY A 52 -12.12 14.67 -22.92
C GLY A 52 -11.39 13.37 -23.31
N LEU A 53 -10.43 12.92 -22.49
CA LEU A 53 -9.71 11.69 -22.70
C LEU A 53 -10.61 10.46 -22.57
N GLU A 54 -11.49 10.40 -21.57
CA GLU A 54 -12.43 9.30 -21.40
C GLU A 54 -13.44 9.21 -22.57
N LYS A 55 -13.95 10.35 -23.04
CA LYS A 55 -14.79 10.39 -24.23
C LYS A 55 -14.05 9.90 -25.48
N ALA A 56 -12.82 10.32 -25.67
CA ALA A 56 -11.99 9.90 -26.82
C ALA A 56 -11.62 8.41 -26.79
N THR A 57 -11.51 7.82 -25.61
CA THR A 57 -11.14 6.40 -25.39
C THR A 57 -12.35 5.47 -25.21
N GLY A 58 -13.56 6.02 -25.13
CA GLY A 58 -14.79 5.25 -24.87
C GLY A 58 -14.92 4.78 -23.42
N LEU A 59 -14.17 5.37 -22.48
CA LEU A 59 -14.23 5.05 -21.05
C LEU A 59 -15.25 5.91 -20.29
N PHE A 60 -15.83 6.94 -20.93
CA PHE A 60 -16.79 7.84 -20.30
C PHE A 60 -18.15 7.14 -20.12
N VAL A 61 -18.31 6.43 -19.02
CA VAL A 61 -19.52 5.66 -18.66
C VAL A 61 -20.15 6.12 -17.35
N GLU A 62 -19.53 7.07 -16.67
CA GLU A 62 -19.90 7.49 -15.31
C GLU A 62 -21.30 8.06 -15.26
N THR A 63 -21.68 8.89 -16.23
CA THR A 63 -23.02 9.52 -16.30
C THR A 63 -24.12 8.49 -16.50
N ASP A 64 -23.87 7.43 -17.28
CA ASP A 64 -24.82 6.34 -17.48
C ASP A 64 -24.99 5.53 -16.20
N VAL A 65 -23.87 5.20 -15.52
CA VAL A 65 -23.87 4.48 -14.24
C VAL A 65 -24.56 5.32 -13.17
N GLN A 66 -24.24 6.61 -13.07
CA GLN A 66 -24.87 7.51 -12.11
C GLN A 66 -26.37 7.66 -12.41
N GLY A 67 -26.75 7.86 -13.68
CA GLY A 67 -28.14 7.98 -14.10
C GLY A 67 -28.98 6.76 -13.73
N PHE A 68 -28.41 5.55 -13.92
CA PHE A 68 -29.05 4.31 -13.50
C PHE A 68 -29.26 4.26 -11.96
N LEU A 69 -28.25 4.65 -11.20
CA LEU A 69 -28.29 4.63 -9.73
C LEU A 69 -29.23 5.69 -9.16
N MET A 70 -29.34 6.86 -9.79
CA MET A 70 -30.22 7.96 -9.33
C MET A 70 -31.70 7.57 -9.27
N GLY A 71 -32.13 6.54 -10.00
CA GLY A 71 -33.46 5.94 -9.84
C GLY A 71 -33.69 5.22 -8.50
N HIS A 72 -32.63 5.08 -7.66
CA HIS A 72 -32.63 4.32 -6.40
C HIS A 72 -31.95 5.11 -5.27
N GLU A 73 -32.57 6.19 -4.81
CA GLU A 73 -31.97 7.13 -3.83
C GLU A 73 -31.42 6.46 -2.56
N ALA A 74 -32.15 5.45 -2.02
CA ALA A 74 -31.68 4.69 -0.86
C ALA A 74 -30.36 3.98 -1.12
N LEU A 75 -30.16 3.42 -2.32
CA LEU A 75 -28.91 2.80 -2.73
C LEU A 75 -27.80 3.83 -2.87
N VAL A 76 -28.09 4.98 -3.51
CA VAL A 76 -27.12 6.07 -3.65
C VAL A 76 -26.68 6.58 -2.27
N SER A 77 -27.62 6.76 -1.32
CA SER A 77 -27.30 7.15 0.05
C SER A 77 -26.38 6.12 0.73
N LEU A 78 -26.66 4.83 0.56
CA LEU A 78 -25.81 3.76 1.09
C LEU A 78 -24.39 3.78 0.48
N LEU A 79 -24.30 3.98 -0.84
CA LEU A 79 -23.01 4.07 -1.55
C LEU A 79 -22.24 5.32 -1.12
N ASN A 80 -22.90 6.45 -0.90
CA ASN A 80 -22.25 7.65 -0.35
C ASN A 80 -21.69 7.40 1.06
N GLN A 81 -22.44 6.74 1.95
CA GLN A 81 -21.94 6.36 3.28
C GLN A 81 -20.77 5.37 3.18
N PHE A 82 -20.87 4.39 2.28
CA PHE A 82 -19.79 3.47 2.01
C PHE A 82 -18.52 4.20 1.51
N TYR A 83 -18.67 5.13 0.58
CA TYR A 83 -17.57 5.98 0.10
C TYR A 83 -16.89 6.73 1.24
N MET A 84 -17.67 7.35 2.12
CA MET A 84 -17.14 8.16 3.24
C MET A 84 -16.45 7.33 4.32
N SER A 85 -16.87 6.08 4.53
CA SER A 85 -16.46 5.28 5.71
C SER A 85 -15.56 4.10 5.37
N ALA A 86 -15.73 3.45 4.21
CA ALA A 86 -15.13 2.16 3.94
C ALA A 86 -13.60 2.16 4.04
N HIS A 87 -12.91 3.14 3.46
CA HIS A 87 -11.46 3.18 3.50
C HIS A 87 -10.91 3.48 4.90
N TRP A 88 -11.66 4.23 5.74
CA TRP A 88 -11.29 4.51 7.13
C TRP A 88 -11.47 3.31 8.06
N ILE A 89 -12.35 2.39 7.70
CA ILE A 89 -12.66 1.20 8.50
C ILE A 89 -11.92 -0.02 7.94
N VAL A 90 -12.11 -0.33 6.65
CA VAL A 90 -11.61 -1.57 6.04
C VAL A 90 -10.09 -1.57 5.94
N THR A 91 -9.48 -0.45 5.56
CA THR A 91 -8.01 -0.38 5.41
C THR A 91 -7.28 -0.60 6.74
N PRO A 92 -7.59 0.10 7.84
CA PRO A 92 -6.95 -0.20 9.13
C PRO A 92 -7.21 -1.62 9.61
N LEU A 93 -8.44 -2.12 9.49
CA LEU A 93 -8.77 -3.51 9.89
C LEU A 93 -7.97 -4.53 9.08
N PHE A 94 -7.78 -4.30 7.78
CA PHE A 94 -6.95 -5.15 6.93
C PHE A 94 -5.48 -5.14 7.41
N PHE A 95 -4.90 -3.97 7.71
CA PHE A 95 -3.54 -3.88 8.23
C PHE A 95 -3.38 -4.52 9.61
N VAL A 96 -4.38 -4.40 10.50
CA VAL A 96 -4.40 -5.10 11.81
C VAL A 96 -4.45 -6.62 11.60
N TRP A 97 -5.32 -7.10 10.68
CA TRP A 97 -5.38 -8.52 10.32
C TRP A 97 -4.05 -9.01 9.74
N LEU A 98 -3.45 -8.26 8.83
CA LEU A 98 -2.18 -8.57 8.20
C LEU A 98 -1.05 -8.62 9.25
N TYR A 99 -0.98 -7.63 10.15
CA TYR A 99 -0.01 -7.59 11.24
C TYR A 99 -0.14 -8.78 12.18
N ARG A 100 -1.37 -9.19 12.53
CA ARG A 100 -1.62 -10.29 13.47
C ARG A 100 -1.50 -11.67 12.85
N ARG A 101 -1.86 -11.83 11.60
CA ARG A 101 -2.02 -13.15 10.96
C ARG A 101 -1.00 -13.44 9.87
N ARG A 102 -0.32 -12.42 9.34
CA ARG A 102 0.61 -12.50 8.20
C ARG A 102 1.83 -11.62 8.42
N HIS A 103 2.51 -11.83 9.53
CA HIS A 103 3.68 -11.05 9.94
C HIS A 103 4.80 -11.00 8.89
N ASP A 104 4.95 -12.05 8.11
CA ASP A 104 5.92 -12.19 7.02
C ASP A 104 5.62 -11.28 5.83
N ALA A 105 4.33 -11.10 5.49
CA ALA A 105 3.90 -10.25 4.39
C ALA A 105 3.73 -8.77 4.81
N TYR A 106 3.45 -8.52 6.09
CA TYR A 106 3.09 -7.20 6.60
C TYR A 106 4.09 -6.10 6.25
N PRO A 107 5.42 -6.22 6.50
CA PRO A 107 6.35 -5.13 6.22
C PRO A 107 6.42 -4.76 4.74
N PHE A 108 6.31 -5.76 3.87
CA PHE A 108 6.33 -5.56 2.42
C PHE A 108 5.09 -4.80 1.96
N VAL A 109 3.90 -5.23 2.39
CA VAL A 109 2.62 -4.59 2.01
C VAL A 109 2.51 -3.18 2.60
N ARG A 110 2.92 -2.99 3.87
CA ARG A 110 2.98 -1.68 4.51
C ARG A 110 3.87 -0.71 3.74
N ASN A 111 5.08 -1.14 3.38
CA ASN A 111 6.02 -0.29 2.65
C ASN A 111 5.50 0.05 1.25
N ALA A 112 4.87 -0.91 0.56
CA ALA A 112 4.23 -0.66 -0.74
C ALA A 112 3.08 0.35 -0.62
N PHE A 113 2.25 0.23 0.42
CA PHE A 113 1.20 1.19 0.73
C PHE A 113 1.77 2.60 0.97
N LEU A 114 2.81 2.74 1.80
CA LEU A 114 3.43 4.03 2.07
C LEU A 114 4.10 4.63 0.83
N ALA A 115 4.79 3.82 0.03
CA ALA A 115 5.39 4.27 -1.23
C ALA A 115 4.32 4.75 -2.23
N ALA A 116 3.21 4.02 -2.36
CA ALA A 116 2.09 4.43 -3.20
C ALA A 116 1.48 5.75 -2.73
N ASN A 117 1.30 5.95 -1.42
CA ASN A 117 0.81 7.22 -0.87
C ASN A 117 1.77 8.40 -1.15
N ALA A 118 3.08 8.17 -1.07
CA ALA A 118 4.07 9.21 -1.41
C ALA A 118 4.00 9.58 -2.90
N ILE A 119 3.84 8.58 -3.79
CA ILE A 119 3.65 8.81 -5.23
C ILE A 119 2.33 9.56 -5.48
N ALA A 120 1.23 9.12 -4.86
CA ALA A 120 -0.08 9.77 -5.00
C ALA A 120 -0.03 11.24 -4.56
N LEU A 121 0.65 11.52 -3.44
CA LEU A 121 0.84 12.87 -2.95
C LEU A 121 1.57 13.75 -3.97
N ALA A 122 2.64 13.24 -4.58
CA ALA A 122 3.34 13.95 -5.65
C ALA A 122 2.43 14.23 -6.85
N VAL A 123 1.58 13.26 -7.24
CA VAL A 123 0.61 13.46 -8.35
C VAL A 123 -0.43 14.53 -7.97
N PHE A 124 -1.00 14.50 -6.76
CA PHE A 124 -1.95 15.53 -6.30
C PHE A 124 -1.36 16.94 -6.35
N MET A 125 -0.06 17.08 -6.05
CA MET A 125 0.64 18.35 -6.10
C MET A 125 0.89 18.84 -7.52
N LEU A 126 1.23 17.93 -8.43
CA LEU A 126 1.64 18.25 -9.80
C LEU A 126 0.46 18.33 -10.77
N PHE A 127 -0.59 17.56 -10.51
CA PHE A 127 -1.76 17.44 -11.37
C PHE A 127 -3.06 17.43 -10.54
N PRO A 128 -3.46 18.56 -9.94
CA PRO A 128 -4.72 18.65 -9.21
C PRO A 128 -5.90 18.46 -10.15
N VAL A 129 -6.88 17.64 -9.77
CA VAL A 129 -8.07 17.35 -10.55
C VAL A 129 -9.30 17.42 -9.64
N ALA A 130 -10.31 18.18 -10.08
CA ALA A 130 -11.61 18.23 -9.42
C ALA A 130 -12.42 16.95 -9.75
N PRO A 131 -13.17 16.40 -8.78
CA PRO A 131 -13.98 15.20 -9.03
C PRO A 131 -15.16 15.50 -9.97
N PRO A 132 -15.71 14.46 -10.65
CA PRO A 132 -16.82 14.61 -11.61
C PRO A 132 -18.00 15.40 -11.06
N ARG A 133 -18.43 15.12 -9.83
CA ARG A 133 -19.56 15.78 -9.16
C ARG A 133 -19.42 17.31 -9.04
N LEU A 134 -18.20 17.84 -9.09
CA LEU A 134 -17.93 19.28 -9.02
C LEU A 134 -17.66 19.88 -10.40
N ALA A 135 -16.86 19.19 -11.22
CA ALA A 135 -16.41 19.72 -12.52
C ALA A 135 -17.37 19.39 -13.66
N GLY A 136 -18.07 18.28 -13.56
CA GLY A 136 -18.82 17.70 -14.67
C GLY A 136 -20.30 18.11 -14.76
N ALA A 137 -20.75 19.17 -14.12
CA ALA A 137 -22.17 19.58 -14.17
C ALA A 137 -22.68 19.82 -15.61
N ARG A 138 -21.81 20.31 -16.51
CA ARG A 138 -22.14 20.50 -17.94
C ARG A 138 -22.27 19.19 -18.71
N ASP A 139 -21.65 18.12 -18.19
CA ASP A 139 -21.66 16.78 -18.78
C ASP A 139 -22.74 15.89 -18.15
N GLY A 140 -23.57 16.42 -17.24
CA GLY A 140 -24.71 15.73 -16.65
C GLY A 140 -24.43 15.09 -15.28
N PHE A 141 -23.28 15.32 -14.67
CA PHE A 141 -22.98 14.84 -13.31
C PHE A 141 -23.80 15.56 -12.24
N VAL A 142 -24.20 14.80 -11.23
CA VAL A 142 -24.91 15.27 -10.04
C VAL A 142 -24.02 15.07 -8.81
N ASP A 143 -23.95 16.07 -7.93
CA ASP A 143 -23.32 15.90 -6.61
C ASP A 143 -24.26 15.12 -5.68
N THR A 144 -24.14 13.79 -5.70
CA THR A 144 -24.99 12.89 -4.92
C THR A 144 -24.74 13.00 -3.41
N LEU A 145 -23.53 13.38 -2.98
CA LEU A 145 -23.24 13.62 -1.57
C LEU A 145 -24.10 14.75 -1.03
N HIS A 146 -24.18 15.84 -1.77
CA HIS A 146 -24.98 17.00 -1.38
C HIS A 146 -26.47 16.74 -1.60
N THR A 147 -26.89 16.29 -2.80
CA THR A 147 -28.29 16.24 -3.20
C THR A 147 -29.07 15.10 -2.56
N VAL A 148 -28.44 13.94 -2.35
CA VAL A 148 -29.11 12.73 -1.82
C VAL A 148 -28.80 12.53 -0.33
N SER A 149 -27.54 12.78 0.09
CA SER A 149 -27.12 12.49 1.47
C SER A 149 -27.03 13.73 2.35
N GLY A 150 -27.22 14.94 1.81
CA GLY A 150 -27.12 16.19 2.57
C GLY A 150 -25.72 16.49 3.13
N VAL A 151 -24.68 15.84 2.60
CA VAL A 151 -23.30 15.99 3.07
C VAL A 151 -22.60 17.07 2.25
N ASP A 152 -22.25 18.17 2.90
CA ASP A 152 -21.44 19.22 2.31
C ASP A 152 -19.96 19.04 2.73
N LEU A 153 -19.13 18.59 1.78
CA LEU A 153 -17.68 18.44 2.00
C LEU A 153 -16.90 19.75 1.84
N HIS A 154 -17.55 20.83 1.39
CA HIS A 154 -16.92 22.13 1.12
C HIS A 154 -17.21 23.14 2.23
N GLY A 155 -18.28 22.93 2.99
CA GLY A 155 -18.71 23.75 4.11
C GLY A 155 -18.56 23.04 5.47
N GLY A 156 -18.49 23.83 6.54
CA GLY A 156 -18.56 23.32 7.91
C GLY A 156 -17.29 22.58 8.39
N MET A 157 -17.49 21.72 9.39
CA MET A 157 -16.41 21.02 10.13
C MET A 157 -15.63 20.00 9.25
N LEU A 158 -16.23 19.51 8.16
CA LEU A 158 -15.63 18.50 7.31
C LEU A 158 -14.74 19.08 6.20
N SER A 159 -14.88 20.35 5.85
CA SER A 159 -14.13 20.99 4.76
C SER A 159 -12.60 20.91 4.96
N GLY A 160 -12.15 20.90 6.22
CA GLY A 160 -10.74 20.72 6.57
C GLY A 160 -10.18 19.30 6.34
N TRP A 161 -11.01 18.27 6.14
CA TRP A 161 -10.57 16.86 6.07
C TRP A 161 -10.51 16.31 4.64
N PHE A 162 -11.13 16.96 3.67
CA PHE A 162 -11.18 16.52 2.28
C PHE A 162 -10.48 17.50 1.35
N ASN A 163 -9.65 16.99 0.43
CA ASN A 163 -9.08 17.81 -0.62
C ASN A 163 -9.99 17.72 -1.86
N PRO A 164 -10.69 18.82 -2.23
CA PRO A 164 -11.61 18.81 -3.35
C PRO A 164 -10.90 18.68 -4.71
N ASN A 165 -9.58 18.84 -4.76
CA ASN A 165 -8.80 18.87 -6.00
C ASN A 165 -7.89 17.63 -6.14
N ALA A 166 -8.16 16.55 -5.40
CA ALA A 166 -7.35 15.33 -5.37
C ALA A 166 -8.11 14.13 -5.91
N ALA A 167 -8.75 14.27 -7.09
CA ALA A 167 -9.45 13.15 -7.70
C ALA A 167 -8.48 12.13 -8.31
N VAL A 168 -7.42 12.55 -9.01
CA VAL A 168 -6.40 11.68 -9.63
C VAL A 168 -5.12 11.65 -8.81
N PRO A 169 -4.62 10.46 -8.44
CA PRO A 169 -5.19 9.11 -8.56
C PRO A 169 -6.23 8.81 -7.48
N SER A 170 -7.23 7.97 -7.77
CA SER A 170 -8.18 7.53 -6.74
C SER A 170 -7.55 6.58 -5.73
N MET A 171 -7.23 7.10 -4.54
CA MET A 171 -6.71 6.24 -3.47
C MET A 171 -7.79 5.37 -2.82
N HIS A 172 -9.07 5.70 -2.97
CA HIS A 172 -10.16 4.80 -2.60
C HIS A 172 -10.05 3.47 -3.38
N PHE A 173 -9.89 3.57 -4.70
CA PHE A 173 -9.67 2.39 -5.53
C PHE A 173 -8.31 1.76 -5.26
N GLY A 174 -7.24 2.53 -5.16
CA GLY A 174 -5.89 2.02 -4.89
C GLY A 174 -5.81 1.17 -3.62
N TYR A 175 -6.43 1.61 -2.51
CA TYR A 175 -6.47 0.85 -1.27
C TYR A 175 -7.32 -0.42 -1.39
N SER A 176 -8.48 -0.33 -2.03
CA SER A 176 -9.32 -1.51 -2.26
C SER A 176 -8.63 -2.53 -3.17
N PHE A 177 -7.92 -2.07 -4.19
CA PHE A 177 -7.12 -2.91 -5.08
C PHE A 177 -5.99 -3.63 -4.33
N LEU A 178 -5.23 -2.92 -3.48
CA LEU A 178 -4.23 -3.54 -2.61
C LEU A 178 -4.85 -4.62 -1.73
N ILE A 179 -5.96 -4.31 -1.05
CA ILE A 179 -6.66 -5.23 -0.16
C ILE A 179 -7.14 -6.45 -0.94
N GLY A 180 -7.73 -6.25 -2.11
CA GLY A 180 -8.20 -7.31 -2.99
C GLY A 180 -7.07 -8.25 -3.41
N VAL A 181 -6.02 -7.70 -4.02
CA VAL A 181 -4.89 -8.49 -4.54
C VAL A 181 -4.17 -9.24 -3.42
N VAL A 182 -3.80 -8.55 -2.33
CA VAL A 182 -3.08 -9.17 -1.21
C VAL A 182 -3.97 -10.19 -0.50
N GLY A 183 -5.26 -9.87 -0.30
CA GLY A 183 -6.21 -10.79 0.31
C GLY A 183 -6.35 -12.09 -0.48
N ILE A 184 -6.58 -12.00 -1.80
CA ILE A 184 -6.69 -13.18 -2.69
C ILE A 184 -5.44 -14.07 -2.59
N VAL A 185 -4.25 -13.47 -2.54
CA VAL A 185 -2.99 -14.23 -2.48
C VAL A 185 -2.79 -14.91 -1.12
N LEU A 186 -3.21 -14.25 -0.03
CA LEU A 186 -2.91 -14.71 1.34
C LEU A 186 -3.96 -15.66 1.93
N VAL A 187 -5.19 -15.68 1.40
CA VAL A 187 -6.24 -16.55 1.92
C VAL A 187 -6.37 -17.83 1.08
N ARG A 188 -6.77 -18.93 1.73
CA ARG A 188 -6.96 -20.23 1.07
C ARG A 188 -8.41 -20.49 0.67
N SER A 189 -9.36 -19.99 1.45
CA SER A 189 -10.80 -20.18 1.19
C SER A 189 -11.20 -19.46 -0.10
N TRP A 190 -11.91 -20.18 -0.99
CA TRP A 190 -12.42 -19.61 -2.23
C TRP A 190 -13.46 -18.52 -1.98
N ILE A 191 -14.29 -18.68 -0.93
CA ILE A 191 -15.28 -17.66 -0.52
C ILE A 191 -14.56 -16.37 -0.10
N ALA A 192 -13.52 -16.50 0.74
CA ALA A 192 -12.74 -15.34 1.15
C ALA A 192 -12.04 -14.67 -0.05
N ARG A 193 -11.53 -15.46 -1.02
CA ARG A 193 -10.96 -14.90 -2.26
C ARG A 193 -11.98 -14.12 -3.07
N ALA A 194 -13.20 -14.68 -3.20
CA ALA A 194 -14.30 -14.02 -3.90
C ALA A 194 -14.68 -12.70 -3.22
N LEU A 195 -14.76 -12.65 -1.89
CA LEU A 195 -15.03 -11.42 -1.13
C LEU A 195 -13.91 -10.38 -1.32
N PHE A 196 -12.64 -10.79 -1.28
CA PHE A 196 -11.52 -9.89 -1.55
C PHE A 196 -11.51 -9.38 -3.00
N ALA A 197 -11.92 -10.20 -3.99
CA ALA A 197 -12.05 -9.77 -5.38
C ALA A 197 -13.24 -8.83 -5.58
N ALA A 198 -14.34 -9.05 -4.89
CA ALA A 198 -15.55 -8.23 -4.98
C ALA A 198 -15.36 -6.82 -4.37
N TYR A 199 -14.47 -6.70 -3.37
CA TYR A 199 -14.29 -5.42 -2.68
C TYR A 199 -13.82 -4.28 -3.60
N PRO A 200 -12.75 -4.39 -4.42
CA PRO A 200 -12.38 -3.33 -5.35
C PRO A 200 -13.44 -3.08 -6.43
N ALA A 201 -14.20 -4.10 -6.86
CA ALA A 201 -15.30 -3.90 -7.80
C ALA A 201 -16.44 -3.07 -7.16
N LEU A 202 -16.79 -3.35 -5.91
CA LEU A 202 -17.78 -2.57 -5.17
C LEU A 202 -17.31 -1.12 -4.98
N VAL A 203 -16.03 -0.91 -4.63
CA VAL A 203 -15.47 0.45 -4.51
C VAL A 203 -15.51 1.17 -5.85
N LEU A 204 -15.16 0.51 -6.97
CA LEU A 204 -15.23 1.10 -8.30
C LEU A 204 -16.65 1.57 -8.64
N ILE A 205 -17.65 0.69 -8.47
CA ILE A 205 -19.06 1.03 -8.70
C ILE A 205 -19.47 2.22 -7.82
N THR A 206 -19.03 2.22 -6.57
CA THR A 206 -19.33 3.30 -5.63
C THR A 206 -18.77 4.63 -6.09
N ILE A 207 -17.45 4.71 -6.36
CA ILE A 207 -16.79 5.98 -6.66
C ILE A 207 -17.23 6.58 -8.01
N VAL A 208 -17.50 5.71 -8.98
CA VAL A 208 -18.00 6.10 -10.31
C VAL A 208 -19.48 6.51 -10.23
N GLY A 209 -20.32 5.64 -9.68
CA GLY A 209 -21.77 5.86 -9.61
C GLY A 209 -22.20 7.01 -8.70
N THR A 210 -21.39 7.38 -7.72
CA THR A 210 -21.64 8.56 -6.88
C THR A 210 -21.01 9.85 -7.43
N GLY A 211 -20.29 9.78 -8.58
CA GLY A 211 -19.64 10.92 -9.21
C GLY A 211 -18.43 11.45 -8.42
N ASN A 212 -17.85 10.65 -7.52
CA ASN A 212 -16.70 11.07 -6.75
C ASN A 212 -15.37 10.90 -7.50
N HIS A 213 -15.30 9.99 -8.47
CA HIS A 213 -14.12 9.73 -9.28
C HIS A 213 -14.47 9.35 -10.70
N PHE A 214 -13.59 9.68 -11.64
CA PHE A 214 -13.56 9.17 -12.99
C PHE A 214 -13.06 7.71 -13.04
N VAL A 215 -13.35 6.98 -14.11
CA VAL A 215 -12.79 5.64 -14.34
C VAL A 215 -11.25 5.72 -14.45
N LEU A 216 -10.74 6.75 -15.13
CA LEU A 216 -9.29 7.01 -15.22
C LEU A 216 -8.64 7.25 -13.86
N ASP A 217 -9.35 7.87 -12.91
CA ASP A 217 -8.84 8.04 -11.54
C ASP A 217 -8.60 6.69 -10.87
N ALA A 218 -9.54 5.76 -11.06
CA ALA A 218 -9.44 4.40 -10.52
C ALA A 218 -8.26 3.65 -11.17
N ILE A 219 -8.12 3.72 -12.49
CA ILE A 219 -6.99 3.13 -13.21
C ILE A 219 -5.67 3.71 -12.68
N ALA A 220 -5.57 5.03 -12.57
CA ALA A 220 -4.40 5.70 -12.01
C ALA A 220 -4.12 5.26 -10.56
N GLY A 221 -5.15 5.09 -9.72
CA GLY A 221 -5.02 4.57 -8.36
C GLY A 221 -4.44 3.15 -8.32
N GLY A 222 -4.91 2.27 -9.20
CA GLY A 222 -4.38 0.92 -9.37
C GLY A 222 -2.92 0.93 -9.83
N VAL A 223 -2.57 1.78 -10.80
CA VAL A 223 -1.20 1.95 -11.31
C VAL A 223 -0.27 2.46 -10.21
N VAL A 224 -0.66 3.49 -9.47
CA VAL A 224 0.14 4.04 -8.36
C VAL A 224 0.38 2.99 -7.29
N MET A 225 -0.64 2.17 -6.98
CA MET A 225 -0.46 1.05 -6.04
C MET A 225 0.50 0.00 -6.58
N GLY A 226 0.41 -0.35 -7.85
CA GLY A 226 1.36 -1.23 -8.56
C GLY A 226 2.80 -0.70 -8.52
N LEU A 227 2.99 0.61 -8.74
CA LEU A 227 4.29 1.28 -8.62
C LEU A 227 4.84 1.20 -7.19
N GLY A 228 4.00 1.37 -6.16
CA GLY A 228 4.39 1.16 -4.77
C GLY A 228 4.96 -0.23 -4.51
N PHE A 229 4.31 -1.28 -5.03
CA PHE A 229 4.84 -2.65 -4.99
C PHE A 229 6.14 -2.81 -5.77
N ALA A 230 6.25 -2.20 -6.95
CA ALA A 230 7.46 -2.27 -7.77
C ALA A 230 8.65 -1.62 -7.08
N VAL A 231 8.48 -0.44 -6.46
CA VAL A 231 9.52 0.27 -5.70
C VAL A 231 10.05 -0.60 -4.56
N VAL A 232 9.17 -1.19 -3.75
CA VAL A 232 9.60 -2.01 -2.61
C VAL A 232 10.25 -3.32 -3.06
N THR A 233 9.78 -3.89 -4.17
CA THR A 233 10.41 -5.08 -4.77
C THR A 233 11.81 -4.77 -5.26
N ALA A 234 11.99 -3.69 -6.01
CA ALA A 234 13.29 -3.25 -6.50
C ALA A 234 14.27 -2.98 -5.36
N TRP A 235 13.81 -2.24 -4.33
CA TRP A 235 14.61 -1.99 -3.12
C TRP A 235 15.05 -3.28 -2.44
N SER A 236 14.13 -4.25 -2.29
CA SER A 236 14.42 -5.54 -1.67
C SER A 236 15.47 -6.35 -2.45
N LEU A 237 15.47 -6.27 -3.78
CA LEU A 237 16.46 -6.93 -4.64
C LEU A 237 17.85 -6.28 -4.50
N VAL A 238 17.93 -4.95 -4.50
CA VAL A 238 19.18 -4.21 -4.32
C VAL A 238 19.79 -4.52 -2.95
N ALA A 239 18.99 -4.45 -1.88
CA ALA A 239 19.46 -4.73 -0.52
C ALA A 239 20.03 -6.15 -0.36
N ARG A 240 19.42 -7.15 -1.03
CA ARG A 240 19.96 -8.52 -1.04
C ARG A 240 21.31 -8.62 -1.74
N ARG A 241 21.47 -7.96 -2.89
CA ARG A 241 22.74 -7.96 -3.64
C ARG A 241 23.87 -7.32 -2.82
N SER A 242 23.60 -6.19 -2.17
CA SER A 242 24.56 -5.50 -1.31
C SER A 242 24.96 -6.35 -0.08
N GLY A 243 24.02 -7.08 0.54
CA GLY A 243 24.29 -7.98 1.64
C GLY A 243 25.12 -9.20 1.23
N GLN A 244 24.97 -9.72 0.01
CA GLN A 244 25.77 -10.83 -0.51
C GLN A 244 27.22 -10.43 -0.81
N VAL A 245 27.47 -9.20 -1.24
CA VAL A 245 28.83 -8.68 -1.50
C VAL A 245 29.61 -8.53 -0.19
N SER A 246 28.94 -8.20 0.92
CA SER A 246 29.59 -8.04 2.24
C SER A 246 29.96 -9.37 2.92
N THR A 247 29.44 -10.51 2.46
CA THR A 247 29.69 -11.83 3.06
C THR A 247 30.71 -12.69 2.28
N SER A 248 31.41 -12.11 1.29
CA SER A 248 32.52 -12.80 0.62
C SER A 248 33.62 -13.08 1.64
N PRO A 249 34.04 -14.34 1.86
CA PRO A 249 35.08 -14.64 2.85
C PRO A 249 36.38 -13.98 2.40
N THR A 250 36.94 -13.18 3.28
CA THR A 250 38.33 -12.69 3.14
C THR A 250 39.24 -13.87 2.86
N PRO A 251 40.11 -13.84 1.84
CA PRO A 251 41.07 -14.92 1.60
C PRO A 251 41.89 -15.14 2.87
N ARG A 252 41.76 -16.30 3.50
CA ARG A 252 42.66 -16.71 4.57
C ARG A 252 44.04 -16.80 3.94
N HIS A 253 44.91 -15.86 4.24
CA HIS A 253 46.33 -16.03 4.03
C HIS A 253 46.75 -17.27 4.84
N THR A 254 46.86 -18.41 4.17
CA THR A 254 47.57 -19.57 4.68
C THR A 254 49.04 -19.21 4.77
N GLY A 255 49.44 -18.66 5.91
CA GLY A 255 50.86 -18.56 6.27
C GLY A 255 51.40 -19.99 6.36
N GLN A 256 52.18 -20.39 5.36
CA GLN A 256 53.03 -21.58 5.46
C GLN A 256 54.03 -21.36 6.60
N VAL A 257 53.77 -22.01 7.74
CA VAL A 257 54.77 -22.18 8.77
C VAL A 257 55.74 -23.25 8.25
N VAL A 258 56.91 -22.83 7.80
CA VAL A 258 58.04 -23.70 7.52
C VAL A 258 58.50 -24.33 8.85
N ALA A 259 58.12 -25.58 9.07
CA ALA A 259 58.60 -26.36 10.20
C ALA A 259 60.06 -26.82 9.90
N THR A 260 60.99 -26.15 10.53
CA THR A 260 62.38 -26.58 10.57
C THR A 260 62.47 -27.87 11.42
N ARG A 261 62.84 -29.00 10.76
CA ARG A 261 63.11 -30.27 11.39
C ARG A 261 64.37 -30.12 12.26
N MET A 262 64.26 -30.28 13.58
CA MET A 262 65.32 -30.66 14.44
C MET A 262 65.10 -32.10 14.90
N GLY A 263 66.16 -32.92 14.74
CA GLY A 263 66.19 -34.36 14.92
C GLY A 263 66.18 -34.84 16.40
N PRO A 264 66.18 -36.15 16.61
CA PRO A 264 65.78 -36.76 17.86
C PRO A 264 66.93 -36.98 18.85
N SER A 265 66.63 -36.92 20.13
CA SER A 265 67.46 -37.54 21.17
C SER A 265 66.61 -38.22 22.23
N PRO A 266 67.11 -39.31 22.81
CA PRO A 266 66.26 -40.35 23.42
C PRO A 266 66.36 -40.42 24.96
N LEU A 267 65.56 -41.35 25.55
CA LEU A 267 65.57 -41.94 26.86
C LEU A 267 64.94 -41.15 28.03
N ARG A 268 63.94 -41.72 28.70
CA ARG A 268 64.00 -42.81 29.63
C ARG A 268 62.61 -43.19 30.18
N ALA A 269 62.47 -44.46 30.44
CA ALA A 269 61.37 -45.18 31.04
C ALA A 269 61.06 -44.75 32.49
N SER A 270 59.85 -44.96 32.96
CA SER A 270 59.42 -45.82 34.07
C SER A 270 57.97 -45.63 34.46
N THR A 271 57.20 -46.68 34.33
CA THR A 271 56.43 -47.42 35.34
C THR A 271 55.34 -46.73 36.12
N GLY A 272 54.19 -47.39 36.07
CA GLY A 272 53.26 -47.49 37.19
C GLY A 272 51.83 -47.17 36.77
N VAL A 273 51.01 -48.18 36.31
CA VAL A 273 49.98 -48.92 37.06
C VAL A 273 49.04 -48.03 37.86
N GLN A 274 47.82 -47.99 37.56
CA GLN A 274 46.72 -48.88 38.01
C GLN A 274 45.30 -48.37 37.58
N MET A 275 44.49 -49.35 37.27
CA MET A 275 43.01 -49.33 37.05
C MET A 275 42.22 -48.76 38.23
N ARG A 276 41.04 -48.23 37.92
CA ARG A 276 39.72 -48.68 38.45
C ARG A 276 38.61 -48.01 37.76
N ARG A 277 37.83 -48.75 37.02
CA ARG A 277 36.40 -49.13 37.09
C ARG A 277 35.39 -48.03 37.49
N CYS A 278 34.40 -47.96 36.59
CA CYS A 278 33.02 -47.51 36.77
C CYS A 278 32.31 -48.03 38.06
N PRO A 279 31.15 -47.48 38.51
CA PRO A 279 29.90 -47.73 37.85
C PRO A 279 28.85 -46.58 37.83
N GLN A 280 27.92 -46.70 36.89
CA GLN A 280 26.50 -46.44 36.83
C GLN A 280 25.78 -45.89 38.08
N GLN A 281 25.05 -44.76 37.91
CA GLN A 281 23.58 -44.71 38.03
C GLN A 281 23.08 -43.53 37.22
#